data_5c980e1f08ee47f92353d5fea803d53a
#
_entry.id   5c980e1f08ee47f92353d5fea803d53a
#
_cell.length_a   1.000
_cell.length_b   1.000
_cell.length_c   1.000
_cell.angle_alpha   90.00
_cell.angle_beta   90.00
_cell.angle_gamma   90.00
#
_symmetry.space_group_name_H-M   'P 1'
#
loop_
_entity.id
_entity.type
_entity.pdbx_description
1 polymer ?
#
loop_
_entity_poly.entity_id
_entity_poly.type
_entity_poly.pdbx_seq_one_letter_code
_entity_poly.pdbx_strand_id
1 'polypeptide(L)'
;MAFSLKTKITTPRLAETRDYYIRIFDMVVAEEWNSPDDKGVILAFRDGKNEAFLEIYDGETAYDFSGLSLQFKAENLTAFVETLDPDVERRGPVERPWGSHYLYLTDPNGVAIIVYEGGL
;
A
#
# COMPACT_ATOMS: atom_id res chain seq x y z
N MET A 1 13.57 23.22 -0.32
CA MET A 1 12.13 22.91 -0.20
C MET A 1 11.98 21.40 0.00
N ALA A 2 11.14 21.00 0.94
CA ALA A 2 10.88 19.59 1.22
C ALA A 2 9.48 19.20 0.74
N PHE A 3 9.32 17.94 0.30
CA PHE A 3 8.04 17.41 -0.15
C PHE A 3 7.71 16.12 0.60
N SER A 4 6.42 15.87 0.75
CA SER A 4 5.90 14.54 1.04
C SER A 4 4.99 14.13 -0.11
N LEU A 5 4.75 12.82 -0.27
CA LEU A 5 3.89 12.32 -1.32
C LEU A 5 2.64 11.69 -0.72
N LYS A 6 1.49 12.05 -1.26
CA LYS A 6 0.24 11.39 -0.93
C LYS A 6 -0.35 10.78 -2.20
N THR A 7 -0.51 9.46 -2.19
CA THR A 7 -1.16 8.73 -3.28
C THR A 7 -2.62 8.54 -2.93
N LYS A 8 -3.52 8.83 -3.86
CA LYS A 8 -4.96 8.68 -3.66
C LYS A 8 -5.51 7.56 -4.53
N ILE A 9 -6.23 6.66 -3.90
CA ILE A 9 -7.00 5.60 -4.58
C ILE A 9 -8.48 5.88 -4.35
N THR A 10 -9.22 6.12 -5.42
CA THR A 10 -10.68 6.23 -5.37
C THR A 10 -11.27 4.86 -5.66
N THR A 11 -12.15 4.38 -4.78
CA THR A 11 -12.67 3.01 -4.88
C THR A 11 -14.03 2.89 -4.20
N PRO A 12 -14.93 2.05 -4.75
CA PRO A 12 -16.17 1.69 -4.03
C PRO A 12 -15.94 0.70 -2.89
N ARG A 13 -14.67 0.26 -2.67
CA ARG A 13 -14.28 -0.71 -1.64
C ARG A 13 -13.41 -0.05 -0.57
N LEU A 14 -13.84 1.10 -0.04
CA LEU A 14 -13.03 1.87 0.91
C LEU A 14 -12.63 1.04 2.13
N ALA A 15 -13.59 0.41 2.80
CA ALA A 15 -13.32 -0.34 4.03
C ALA A 15 -12.39 -1.52 3.79
N GLU A 16 -12.64 -2.30 2.73
CA GLU A 16 -11.81 -3.43 2.36
C GLU A 16 -10.38 -3.01 2.02
N THR A 17 -10.23 -1.91 1.28
CA THR A 17 -8.93 -1.37 0.88
C THR A 17 -8.16 -0.86 2.10
N ARG A 18 -8.84 -0.06 2.94
CA ARG A 18 -8.25 0.43 4.21
C ARG A 18 -7.72 -0.74 5.05
N ASP A 19 -8.55 -1.75 5.26
CA ASP A 19 -8.21 -2.88 6.11
C ASP A 19 -7.03 -3.68 5.53
N TYR A 20 -6.95 -3.79 4.20
CA TYR A 20 -5.83 -4.43 3.52
C TYR A 20 -4.49 -3.75 3.87
N TYR A 21 -4.40 -2.43 3.67
CA TYR A 21 -3.15 -1.71 3.91
C TYR A 21 -2.78 -1.63 5.39
N ILE A 22 -3.74 -1.52 6.28
CA ILE A 22 -3.48 -1.58 7.72
C ILE A 22 -2.96 -2.96 8.11
N ARG A 23 -3.60 -4.02 7.62
CA ARG A 23 -3.21 -5.40 7.95
C ARG A 23 -1.84 -5.76 7.40
N ILE A 24 -1.58 -5.45 6.12
CA ILE A 24 -0.35 -5.88 5.43
C ILE A 24 0.85 -5.04 5.86
N PHE A 25 0.69 -3.72 5.97
CA PHE A 25 1.80 -2.80 6.17
C PHE A 25 1.83 -2.15 7.55
N ASP A 26 0.93 -2.55 8.45
CA ASP A 26 0.83 -1.96 9.79
C ASP A 26 0.69 -0.43 9.75
N MET A 27 -0.02 0.08 8.75
CA MET A 27 -0.26 1.51 8.63
C MET A 27 -1.24 1.98 9.70
N VAL A 28 -1.19 3.26 10.02
CA VAL A 28 -2.07 3.88 11.01
C VAL A 28 -2.96 4.92 10.34
N VAL A 29 -4.15 5.12 10.89
CA VAL A 29 -5.07 6.16 10.42
C VAL A 29 -4.54 7.52 10.88
N ALA A 30 -4.16 8.36 9.92
CA ALA A 30 -3.75 9.74 10.19
C ALA A 30 -4.95 10.69 10.21
N GLU A 31 -5.92 10.46 9.34
CA GLU A 31 -7.11 11.29 9.22
C GLU A 31 -8.24 10.45 8.64
N GLU A 32 -9.45 10.70 9.08
CA GLU A 32 -10.64 9.98 8.61
C GLU A 32 -11.83 10.90 8.59
N TRP A 33 -12.67 10.78 7.55
CA TRP A 33 -13.92 11.53 7.47
C TRP A 33 -15.02 10.61 6.91
N ASN A 34 -16.24 10.83 7.39
CA ASN A 34 -17.36 9.97 7.03
C ASN A 34 -18.64 10.79 7.08
N SER A 35 -18.99 11.44 5.98
CA SER A 35 -20.26 12.11 5.78
C SER A 35 -21.06 11.39 4.69
N PRO A 36 -22.36 11.70 4.52
CA PRO A 36 -23.16 11.02 3.49
C PRO A 36 -22.60 11.14 2.07
N ASP A 37 -21.95 12.25 1.77
CA ASP A 37 -21.47 12.56 0.41
C ASP A 37 -19.95 12.52 0.27
N ASP A 38 -19.21 12.29 1.37
CA ASP A 38 -17.77 12.42 1.36
C ASP A 38 -17.16 11.52 2.43
N LYS A 39 -16.51 10.44 2.00
CA LYS A 39 -15.91 9.45 2.88
C LYS A 39 -14.50 9.12 2.44
N GLY A 40 -13.59 9.10 3.37
CA GLY A 40 -12.22 8.75 3.08
C GLY A 40 -11.38 8.53 4.32
N VAL A 41 -10.17 8.06 4.10
CA VAL A 41 -9.19 7.83 5.14
C VAL A 41 -7.81 8.13 4.56
N ILE A 42 -6.95 8.73 5.39
CA ILE A 42 -5.54 8.89 5.05
C ILE A 42 -4.74 8.00 6.00
N LEU A 43 -3.97 7.09 5.42
CA LEU A 43 -3.09 6.19 6.15
C LEU A 43 -1.67 6.71 6.10
N ALA A 44 -0.95 6.52 7.20
CA ALA A 44 0.45 6.89 7.34
C ALA A 44 1.25 5.69 7.85
N PHE A 45 2.55 5.72 7.65
CA PHE A 45 3.44 4.74 8.27
C PHE A 45 3.59 5.04 9.76
N ARG A 46 3.74 3.98 10.55
CA ARG A 46 3.80 4.07 12.00
C ARG A 46 5.06 4.77 12.51
N ASP A 47 6.10 4.90 11.66
CA ASP A 47 7.36 5.54 12.04
C ASP A 47 7.25 7.04 12.33
N GLY A 48 6.13 7.67 11.95
CA GLY A 48 5.87 9.07 12.21
C GLY A 48 6.67 10.07 11.36
N LYS A 49 7.42 9.59 10.37
CA LYS A 49 8.23 10.48 9.52
C LYS A 49 7.40 11.34 8.58
N ASN A 50 6.18 10.91 8.25
CA ASN A 50 5.25 11.65 7.41
C ASN A 50 5.81 12.02 6.03
N GLU A 51 6.58 11.12 5.44
CA GLU A 51 7.18 11.32 4.11
C GLU A 51 6.27 10.84 2.99
N ALA A 52 5.36 9.89 3.30
CA ALA A 52 4.41 9.33 2.35
C ALA A 52 3.10 8.98 3.04
N PHE A 53 2.01 9.16 2.29
CA PHE A 53 0.66 8.86 2.78
C PHE A 53 -0.12 8.14 1.69
N LEU A 54 -1.09 7.36 2.09
CA LEU A 54 -2.04 6.74 1.20
C LEU A 54 -3.45 7.20 1.58
N GLU A 55 -4.10 7.93 0.68
CA GLU A 55 -5.50 8.31 0.83
C GLU A 55 -6.38 7.31 0.10
N ILE A 56 -7.40 6.81 0.78
CA ILE A 56 -8.42 5.95 0.18
C ILE A 56 -9.73 6.69 0.24
N TYR A 57 -10.32 6.93 -0.91
CA TYR A 57 -11.50 7.76 -1.07
C TYR A 57 -12.66 6.95 -1.63
N ASP A 58 -13.83 7.10 -1.02
CA ASP A 58 -15.03 6.40 -1.47
C ASP A 58 -15.58 7.03 -2.74
N GLY A 59 -15.71 6.24 -3.78
CA GLY A 59 -16.25 6.68 -5.06
C GLY A 59 -16.14 5.62 -6.13
N GLU A 60 -16.90 5.79 -7.19
CA GLU A 60 -16.81 4.93 -8.35
C GLU A 60 -15.55 5.25 -9.14
N THR A 61 -14.96 4.24 -9.75
CA THR A 61 -13.81 4.41 -10.61
C THR A 61 -13.90 3.46 -11.80
N ALA A 62 -13.43 3.95 -12.95
CA ALA A 62 -13.25 3.16 -14.15
C ALA A 62 -11.78 3.07 -14.54
N TYR A 63 -10.86 3.42 -13.63
CA TYR A 63 -9.44 3.40 -13.93
C TYR A 63 -8.90 1.99 -14.04
N ASP A 64 -8.02 1.82 -15.01
CA ASP A 64 -7.17 0.65 -15.14
C ASP A 64 -5.85 0.98 -14.47
N PHE A 65 -5.49 0.23 -13.42
CA PHE A 65 -4.28 0.46 -12.65
C PHE A 65 -3.08 -0.36 -13.18
N SER A 66 -3.20 -1.00 -14.34
CA SER A 66 -2.17 -1.92 -14.84
C SER A 66 -0.81 -1.27 -15.07
N GLY A 67 -0.76 0.05 -15.27
CA GLY A 67 0.48 0.78 -15.45
C GLY A 67 1.05 1.40 -14.18
N LEU A 68 0.41 1.17 -13.03
CA LEU A 68 0.81 1.75 -11.75
C LEU A 68 1.24 0.66 -10.78
N SER A 69 2.31 0.90 -10.06
CA SER A 69 2.65 0.09 -8.90
C SER A 69 2.99 0.97 -7.71
N LEU A 70 2.61 0.50 -6.52
CA LEU A 70 3.08 1.09 -5.28
C LEU A 70 4.24 0.24 -4.79
N GLN A 71 5.38 0.86 -4.50
CA GLN A 71 6.56 0.13 -4.08
C GLN A 71 6.95 0.53 -2.66
N PHE A 72 6.98 -0.47 -1.78
CA PHE A 72 7.28 -0.30 -0.36
C PHE A 72 8.65 -0.91 -0.09
N LYS A 73 9.60 -0.11 0.32
CA LYS A 73 10.92 -0.61 0.70
C LYS A 73 10.87 -1.16 2.12
N ALA A 74 11.22 -2.43 2.28
CA ALA A 74 11.31 -3.08 3.59
C ALA A 74 12.77 -3.13 4.04
N GLU A 75 13.02 -2.90 5.32
CA GLU A 75 14.35 -3.08 5.89
C GLU A 75 14.76 -4.55 5.90
N ASN A 76 13.79 -5.45 6.12
CA ASN A 76 14.00 -6.88 6.16
C ASN A 76 12.81 -7.58 5.50
N LEU A 77 12.96 -7.95 4.24
CA LEU A 77 11.88 -8.56 3.47
C LEU A 77 11.49 -9.94 4.02
N THR A 78 12.47 -10.73 4.46
CA THR A 78 12.19 -12.04 5.05
C THR A 78 11.31 -11.92 6.29
N ALA A 79 11.63 -10.98 7.17
CA ALA A 79 10.82 -10.72 8.36
C ALA A 79 9.42 -10.24 7.98
N PHE A 80 9.31 -9.39 6.96
CA PHE A 80 8.01 -8.92 6.48
C PHE A 80 7.14 -10.10 5.98
N VAL A 81 7.71 -10.98 5.16
CA VAL A 81 7.00 -12.16 4.64
C VAL A 81 6.48 -13.04 5.77
N GLU A 82 7.25 -13.19 6.84
CA GLU A 82 6.84 -13.97 8.01
C GLU A 82 5.64 -13.37 8.74
N THR A 83 5.38 -12.06 8.59
CA THR A 83 4.20 -11.42 9.19
C THR A 83 2.92 -11.66 8.41
N LEU A 84 3.02 -12.11 7.16
CA LEU A 84 1.85 -12.27 6.29
C LEU A 84 1.05 -13.52 6.65
N ASP A 85 -0.27 -13.37 6.73
CA ASP A 85 -1.16 -14.51 6.88
C ASP A 85 -1.04 -15.42 5.66
N PRO A 86 -1.19 -16.76 5.85
CA PRO A 86 -1.09 -17.70 4.72
C PRO A 86 -2.09 -17.47 3.59
N ASP A 87 -3.23 -16.82 3.89
CA ASP A 87 -4.28 -16.55 2.91
C ASP A 87 -3.96 -15.31 2.03
N VAL A 88 -2.94 -14.55 2.37
CA VAL A 88 -2.52 -13.41 1.55
C VAL A 88 -1.86 -13.91 0.28
N GLU A 89 -2.49 -13.65 -0.87
CA GLU A 89 -1.95 -14.02 -2.16
C GLU A 89 -0.66 -13.25 -2.45
N ARG A 90 0.36 -13.97 -2.91
CA ARG A 90 1.69 -13.40 -3.15
C ARG A 90 2.45 -14.17 -4.22
N ARG A 91 3.41 -13.47 -4.83
CA ARG A 91 4.39 -14.08 -5.72
C ARG A 91 5.79 -13.63 -5.30
N GLY A 92 6.71 -14.58 -5.15
CA GLY A 92 8.07 -14.31 -4.67
C GLY A 92 8.21 -14.59 -3.17
N PRO A 93 9.28 -14.10 -2.50
CA PRO A 93 10.27 -13.16 -3.04
C PRO A 93 11.13 -13.73 -4.17
N VAL A 94 11.52 -12.88 -5.11
CA VAL A 94 12.44 -13.24 -6.19
C VAL A 94 13.60 -12.26 -6.23
N GLU A 95 14.82 -12.77 -6.51
CA GLU A 95 15.97 -11.91 -6.73
C GLU A 95 15.91 -11.32 -8.14
N ARG A 96 16.17 -10.02 -8.23
CA ARG A 96 16.20 -9.32 -9.51
C ARG A 96 17.66 -9.20 -9.99
N PRO A 97 17.87 -9.03 -11.31
CA PRO A 97 19.24 -8.99 -11.88
C PRO A 97 20.14 -7.92 -11.27
N TRP A 98 19.56 -6.84 -10.74
CA TRP A 98 20.31 -5.75 -10.09
C TRP A 98 20.54 -5.97 -8.59
N GLY A 99 20.20 -7.16 -8.05
CA GLY A 99 20.50 -7.57 -6.68
C GLY A 99 19.41 -7.33 -5.66
N SER A 100 18.34 -6.61 -6.00
CA SER A 100 17.20 -6.43 -5.12
C SER A 100 16.32 -7.68 -5.06
N HIS A 101 15.57 -7.83 -3.97
CA HIS A 101 14.58 -8.89 -3.81
C HIS A 101 13.19 -8.28 -3.82
N TYR A 102 12.27 -8.84 -4.61
CA TYR A 102 10.92 -8.33 -4.83
C TYR A 102 9.88 -9.34 -4.41
N LEU A 103 8.92 -8.87 -3.61
CA LEU A 103 7.68 -9.59 -3.32
C LEU A 103 6.54 -8.87 -4.03
N TYR A 104 5.70 -9.62 -4.74
CA TYR A 104 4.59 -9.07 -5.50
C TYR A 104 3.28 -9.36 -4.79
N LEU A 105 2.48 -8.31 -4.56
CA LEU A 105 1.14 -8.37 -4.00
C LEU A 105 0.19 -7.63 -4.92
N THR A 106 -1.11 -7.82 -4.70
CA THR A 106 -2.16 -7.08 -5.39
C THR A 106 -3.19 -6.65 -4.36
N ASP A 107 -3.54 -5.37 -4.35
CA ASP A 107 -4.56 -4.88 -3.42
C ASP A 107 -5.98 -5.24 -3.89
N PRO A 108 -7.03 -4.97 -3.10
CA PRO A 108 -8.40 -5.32 -3.47
C PRO A 108 -8.92 -4.68 -4.77
N ASN A 109 -8.24 -3.64 -5.28
CA ASN A 109 -8.64 -2.92 -6.48
C ASN A 109 -7.83 -3.33 -7.72
N GLY A 110 -6.91 -4.29 -7.57
CA GLY A 110 -6.01 -4.67 -8.64
C GLY A 110 -4.77 -3.79 -8.77
N VAL A 111 -4.49 -2.94 -7.79
CA VAL A 111 -3.26 -2.14 -7.78
C VAL A 111 -2.08 -3.06 -7.48
N ALA A 112 -1.09 -3.03 -8.36
CA ALA A 112 0.14 -3.80 -8.18
C ALA A 112 0.96 -3.21 -7.04
N ILE A 113 1.43 -4.08 -6.15
CA ILE A 113 2.28 -3.69 -5.03
C ILE A 113 3.57 -4.49 -5.12
N ILE A 114 4.69 -3.81 -4.93
CA ILE A 114 5.99 -4.43 -4.81
C ILE A 114 6.55 -4.09 -3.43
N VAL A 115 6.88 -5.11 -2.65
CA VAL A 115 7.65 -4.93 -1.41
C VAL A 115 9.05 -5.39 -1.69
N TYR A 116 10.04 -4.54 -1.46
CA TYR A 116 11.39 -4.85 -1.89
C TYR A 116 12.44 -4.53 -0.83
N GLU A 117 13.55 -5.22 -0.91
CA GLU A 117 14.75 -4.98 -0.11
C GLU A 117 15.93 -4.82 -1.06
N GLY A 118 16.81 -3.87 -0.73
CA GLY A 118 17.99 -3.60 -1.55
C GLY A 118 17.72 -2.54 -2.62
N GLY A 119 18.70 -1.67 -2.84
CA GLY A 119 18.58 -0.57 -3.78
C GLY A 119 17.74 0.60 -3.26
N LEU A 120 17.28 1.41 -4.17
CA LEU A 120 16.44 2.58 -3.84
C LEU A 120 14.98 2.23 -3.77
#